data_0a141f0db89f8d66f1d3cb42ba59f3c5
#
_entry.id   0a141f0db89f8d66f1d3cb42ba59f3c5
#
_cell.length_a   1.000
_cell.length_b   1.000
_cell.length_c   1.000
_cell.angle_alpha   90.00
_cell.angle_beta   90.00
_cell.angle_gamma   90.00
#
_symmetry.space_group_name_H-M   'P 1'
#
loop_
_entity.id
_entity.type
_entity.pdbx_description
1 polymer ?
#
loop_
_entity_poly.entity_id
_entity_poly.type
_entity_poly.pdbx_seq_one_letter_code
_entity_poly.pdbx_strand_id
1 'polypeptide(L)'
;AMEALLDQSAVVTDSVEAIGRTIDSTNTSAQAISTFTQSITDIAAQTNLLSLNASIEAARAGEAGRGFAVVADEIRDLADQSAQSAENIKNVVAKLLADAESSVEVMKTLSENFHAQSEQITRTQVDMNEMSEKVTSVAQSADEIAARVRDLNASKESLLNIVSDLSAVSEENAASTEETNASMQELNATFSVISESANSLQALAEKMME
;
A
#
# COMPACT_ATOMS: atom_id res chain seq x y z
N ALA A 1 8.89 8.64 -6.94
CA ALA A 1 7.66 8.90 -6.13
C ALA A 1 7.82 8.38 -4.71
N MET A 2 8.25 7.12 -4.52
CA MET A 2 8.38 6.50 -3.18
C MET A 2 9.47 7.17 -2.33
N GLU A 3 10.64 7.49 -2.91
CA GLU A 3 11.69 8.27 -2.22
C GLU A 3 11.17 9.61 -1.73
N ALA A 4 10.40 10.32 -2.55
CA ALA A 4 9.80 11.58 -2.15
C ALA A 4 8.81 11.44 -0.98
N LEU A 5 8.13 10.30 -0.86
CA LEU A 5 7.25 10.01 0.28
C LEU A 5 8.06 9.70 1.55
N LEU A 6 9.19 9.02 1.44
CA LEU A 6 10.10 8.78 2.57
C LEU A 6 10.71 10.09 3.07
N ASP A 7 11.18 10.95 2.15
CA ASP A 7 11.70 12.27 2.49
C ASP A 7 10.64 13.13 3.17
N GLN A 8 9.41 13.12 2.64
CA GLN A 8 8.28 13.84 3.24
C GLN A 8 7.96 13.32 4.65
N SER A 9 7.99 12.01 4.86
CA SER A 9 7.78 11.38 6.16
C SER A 9 8.87 11.79 7.17
N ALA A 10 10.14 11.85 6.75
CA ALA A 10 11.24 12.32 7.57
C ALA A 10 11.07 13.79 7.98
N VAL A 11 10.72 14.67 7.04
CA VAL A 11 10.46 16.10 7.32
C VAL A 11 9.33 16.28 8.33
N VAL A 12 8.27 15.46 8.24
CA VAL A 12 7.18 15.54 9.21
C VAL A 12 7.62 15.03 10.58
N THR A 13 8.42 13.98 10.66
CA THR A 13 8.97 13.46 11.91
C THR A 13 9.81 14.55 12.61
N ASP A 14 10.71 15.21 11.89
CA ASP A 14 11.51 16.31 12.40
C ASP A 14 10.64 17.49 12.89
N SER A 15 9.56 17.78 12.17
CA SER A 15 8.60 18.82 12.53
C SER A 15 7.86 18.48 13.83
N VAL A 16 7.45 17.24 14.01
CA VAL A 16 6.80 16.74 15.23
C VAL A 16 7.74 16.88 16.43
N GLU A 17 9.02 16.53 16.28
CA GLU A 17 10.02 16.72 17.33
C GLU A 17 10.24 18.21 17.66
N ALA A 18 10.28 19.08 16.66
CA ALA A 18 10.44 20.52 16.88
C ALA A 18 9.23 21.10 17.64
N ILE A 19 8.01 20.68 17.30
CA ILE A 19 6.79 21.07 18.05
C ILE A 19 6.88 20.55 19.48
N GLY A 20 7.30 19.30 19.69
CA GLY A 20 7.50 18.74 21.04
C GLY A 20 8.42 19.61 21.90
N ARG A 21 9.58 20.03 21.37
CA ARG A 21 10.49 20.96 22.07
C ARG A 21 9.85 22.32 22.38
N THR A 22 9.00 22.81 21.49
CA THR A 22 8.29 24.09 21.72
C THR A 22 7.25 23.96 22.83
N ILE A 23 6.54 22.84 22.89
CA ILE A 23 5.58 22.56 23.97
C ILE A 23 6.31 22.45 25.31
N ASP A 24 7.45 21.78 25.37
CA ASP A 24 8.24 21.63 26.59
C ASP A 24 8.76 23.01 27.11
N SER A 25 9.20 23.86 26.19
CA SER A 25 9.56 25.24 26.51
C SER A 25 8.39 26.06 27.02
N THR A 26 7.21 25.87 26.44
CA THR A 26 5.94 26.51 26.88
C THR A 26 5.56 26.02 28.28
N ASN A 27 5.69 24.74 28.55
CA ASN A 27 5.45 24.15 29.86
C ASN A 27 6.37 24.74 30.95
N THR A 28 7.67 24.83 30.64
CA THR A 28 8.66 25.46 31.52
C THR A 28 8.31 26.92 31.80
N SER A 29 7.90 27.68 30.79
CA SER A 29 7.49 29.08 30.94
C SER A 29 6.21 29.23 31.78
N ALA A 30 5.24 28.37 31.55
CA ALA A 30 4.00 28.35 32.34
C ALA A 30 4.26 28.02 33.82
N GLN A 31 5.18 27.11 34.11
CA GLN A 31 5.60 26.78 35.46
C GLN A 31 6.26 27.97 36.15
N ALA A 32 7.11 28.74 35.45
CA ALA A 32 7.71 29.97 35.98
C ALA A 32 6.63 31.02 36.26
N ILE A 33 5.64 31.21 35.38
CA ILE A 33 4.51 32.12 35.62
C ILE A 33 3.72 31.70 36.85
N SER A 34 3.47 30.40 37.06
CA SER A 34 2.80 29.87 38.26
C SER A 34 3.57 30.29 39.53
N THR A 35 4.89 30.18 39.52
CA THR A 35 5.74 30.59 40.65
C THR A 35 5.65 32.08 40.90
N PHE A 36 5.72 32.93 39.86
CA PHE A 36 5.58 34.38 40.00
C PHE A 36 4.19 34.78 40.52
N THR A 37 3.16 34.12 40.03
CA THR A 37 1.77 34.34 40.46
C THR A 37 1.58 34.03 41.97
N GLN A 38 2.21 32.97 42.46
CA GLN A 38 2.22 32.65 43.89
C GLN A 38 2.90 33.77 44.69
N SER A 39 4.04 34.29 44.20
CA SER A 39 4.73 35.40 44.85
C SER A 39 3.88 36.68 44.88
N ILE A 40 3.09 36.95 43.83
CA ILE A 40 2.15 38.08 43.82
C ILE A 40 1.05 37.92 44.88
N THR A 41 0.51 36.68 45.00
CA THR A 41 -0.48 36.35 46.01
C THR A 41 0.07 36.58 47.44
N ASP A 42 1.30 36.16 47.69
CA ASP A 42 1.98 36.34 48.98
C ASP A 42 2.21 37.83 49.31
N ILE A 43 2.64 38.63 48.31
CA ILE A 43 2.80 40.07 48.42
C ILE A 43 1.46 40.75 48.67
N ALA A 44 0.41 40.38 48.00
CA ALA A 44 -0.94 40.91 48.21
C ALA A 44 -1.43 40.61 49.62
N ALA A 45 -1.22 39.40 50.13
CA ALA A 45 -1.56 39.04 51.50
C ALA A 45 -0.75 39.87 52.54
N GLN A 46 0.55 40.08 52.32
CA GLN A 46 1.37 40.93 53.19
C GLN A 46 0.90 42.39 53.16
N THR A 47 0.57 42.91 51.97
CA THR A 47 0.08 44.26 51.79
C THR A 47 -1.26 44.46 52.47
N ASN A 48 -2.14 43.47 52.38
CA ASN A 48 -3.42 43.47 53.09
C ASN A 48 -3.22 43.52 54.64
N LEU A 49 -2.27 42.74 55.17
CA LEU A 49 -1.92 42.78 56.59
C LEU A 49 -1.32 44.14 57.03
N LEU A 50 -0.46 44.74 56.19
CA LEU A 50 0.14 46.05 56.44
C LEU A 50 -0.92 47.15 56.43
N SER A 51 -1.84 47.13 55.47
CA SER A 51 -2.94 48.09 55.37
C SER A 51 -3.90 47.97 56.58
N LEU A 52 -4.18 46.76 57.01
CA LEU A 52 -4.98 46.53 58.22
C LEU A 52 -4.31 47.12 59.46
N ASN A 53 -3.00 46.90 59.63
CA ASN A 53 -2.24 47.48 60.75
C ASN A 53 -2.24 49.02 60.70
N ALA A 54 -2.13 49.58 59.47
CA ALA A 54 -2.19 51.03 59.28
C ALA A 54 -3.59 51.59 59.58
N SER A 55 -4.67 50.92 59.20
CA SER A 55 -6.04 51.29 59.54
C SER A 55 -6.26 51.29 61.04
N ILE A 56 -5.73 50.28 61.76
CA ILE A 56 -5.83 50.20 63.21
C ILE A 56 -5.10 51.38 63.89
N GLU A 57 -3.88 51.72 63.47
CA GLU A 57 -3.13 52.80 64.05
C GLU A 57 -3.72 54.20 63.70
N ALA A 58 -4.30 54.32 62.48
CA ALA A 58 -5.05 55.53 62.10
C ALA A 58 -6.30 55.73 62.98
N ALA A 59 -7.03 54.68 63.27
CA ALA A 59 -8.17 54.73 64.21
C ALA A 59 -7.73 55.11 65.65
N ARG A 60 -6.55 54.67 66.05
CA ARG A 60 -5.99 54.98 67.35
C ARG A 60 -5.57 56.46 67.50
N ALA A 61 -5.20 57.13 66.39
CA ALA A 61 -4.87 58.56 66.34
C ALA A 61 -6.13 59.48 66.32
N GLY A 62 -7.34 58.90 66.24
CA GLY A 62 -8.58 59.66 66.26
C GLY A 62 -8.79 60.58 65.09
N GLU A 63 -9.22 61.84 65.32
CA GLU A 63 -9.45 62.82 64.24
C GLU A 63 -8.19 63.14 63.41
N ALA A 64 -6.98 63.09 63.99
CA ALA A 64 -5.75 63.30 63.28
C ALA A 64 -5.38 62.18 62.29
N GLY A 65 -5.96 60.94 62.49
CA GLY A 65 -5.71 59.77 61.65
C GLY A 65 -6.68 59.59 60.52
N ARG A 66 -7.78 60.34 60.40
CA ARG A 66 -8.84 60.12 59.40
C ARG A 66 -8.36 60.02 57.95
N GLY A 67 -7.44 60.88 57.55
CA GLY A 67 -6.87 60.84 56.19
C GLY A 67 -6.05 59.58 55.96
N PHE A 68 -5.32 59.13 56.98
CA PHE A 68 -4.53 57.88 56.86
C PHE A 68 -5.42 56.64 56.85
N ALA A 69 -6.54 56.61 57.53
CA ALA A 69 -7.50 55.52 57.52
C ALA A 69 -8.04 55.29 56.09
N VAL A 70 -8.44 56.36 55.38
CA VAL A 70 -8.93 56.26 53.98
C VAL A 70 -7.87 55.67 53.04
N VAL A 71 -6.61 56.12 53.22
CA VAL A 71 -5.50 55.58 52.37
C VAL A 71 -5.22 54.12 52.69
N ALA A 72 -5.30 53.72 53.96
CA ALA A 72 -5.09 52.34 54.38
C ALA A 72 -6.21 51.44 53.85
N ASP A 73 -7.47 51.88 53.85
CA ASP A 73 -8.58 51.11 53.29
C ASP A 73 -8.45 50.96 51.75
N GLU A 74 -8.02 52.01 51.03
CA GLU A 74 -7.74 51.96 49.58
C GLU A 74 -6.61 50.98 49.27
N ILE A 75 -5.50 50.98 50.07
CA ILE A 75 -4.43 49.97 49.92
C ILE A 75 -4.92 48.56 50.16
N ARG A 76 -5.84 48.36 51.07
CA ARG A 76 -6.45 47.06 51.35
C ARG A 76 -7.23 46.58 50.14
N ASP A 77 -8.10 47.44 49.60
CA ASP A 77 -8.92 47.10 48.42
C ASP A 77 -8.01 46.79 47.20
N LEU A 78 -6.92 47.49 47.00
CA LEU A 78 -5.92 47.19 45.94
C LEU A 78 -5.21 45.88 46.18
N ALA A 79 -4.90 45.53 47.43
CA ALA A 79 -4.29 44.24 47.79
C ALA A 79 -5.26 43.07 47.48
N ASP A 80 -6.53 43.23 47.84
CA ASP A 80 -7.57 42.23 47.56
C ASP A 80 -7.78 42.05 46.04
N GLN A 81 -7.82 43.14 45.29
CA GLN A 81 -7.90 43.09 43.80
C GLN A 81 -6.67 42.43 43.19
N SER A 82 -5.46 42.67 43.74
CA SER A 82 -4.23 42.02 43.31
C SER A 82 -4.23 40.51 43.55
N ALA A 83 -4.72 40.09 44.74
CA ALA A 83 -4.86 38.69 45.06
C ALA A 83 -5.87 37.97 44.12
N GLN A 84 -7.00 38.62 43.85
CA GLN A 84 -7.98 38.10 42.89
C GLN A 84 -7.43 37.97 41.48
N SER A 85 -6.67 38.98 41.03
CA SER A 85 -6.01 38.95 39.71
C SER A 85 -4.97 37.83 39.61
N ALA A 86 -4.18 37.61 40.66
CA ALA A 86 -3.23 36.52 40.75
C ALA A 86 -3.93 35.15 40.69
N GLU A 87 -5.05 34.95 41.38
CA GLU A 87 -5.83 33.69 41.32
C GLU A 87 -6.39 33.46 39.93
N ASN A 88 -6.86 34.49 39.24
CA ASN A 88 -7.33 34.36 37.86
C ASN A 88 -6.19 33.94 36.92
N ILE A 89 -4.98 34.52 37.07
CA ILE A 89 -3.81 34.12 36.29
C ILE A 89 -3.42 32.66 36.56
N LYS A 90 -3.46 32.24 37.84
CA LYS A 90 -3.19 30.85 38.26
C LYS A 90 -4.12 29.87 37.57
N ASN A 91 -5.39 30.21 37.46
CA ASN A 91 -6.38 29.35 36.79
C ASN A 91 -6.12 29.25 35.28
N VAL A 92 -5.71 30.38 34.63
CA VAL A 92 -5.34 30.35 33.20
C VAL A 92 -4.07 29.54 32.98
N VAL A 93 -3.08 29.65 33.85
CA VAL A 93 -1.84 28.89 33.77
C VAL A 93 -2.08 27.40 33.99
N ALA A 94 -2.93 27.04 34.95
CA ALA A 94 -3.30 25.64 35.17
C ALA A 94 -3.95 25.02 33.92
N LYS A 95 -4.82 25.77 33.24
CA LYS A 95 -5.39 25.33 31.97
C LYS A 95 -4.35 25.20 30.87
N LEU A 96 -3.44 26.16 30.76
CA LEU A 96 -2.34 26.11 29.78
C LEU A 96 -1.45 24.87 29.97
N LEU A 97 -1.14 24.51 31.21
CA LEU A 97 -0.38 23.30 31.54
C LEU A 97 -1.11 22.03 31.12
N ALA A 98 -2.43 21.93 31.38
CA ALA A 98 -3.24 20.80 30.96
C ALA A 98 -3.34 20.69 29.43
N ASP A 99 -3.49 21.82 28.73
CA ASP A 99 -3.53 21.85 27.26
C ASP A 99 -2.16 21.46 26.66
N ALA A 100 -1.05 21.86 27.31
CA ALA A 100 0.30 21.46 26.92
C ALA A 100 0.52 19.95 27.10
N GLU A 101 0.10 19.37 28.22
CA GLU A 101 0.18 17.92 28.48
C GLU A 101 -0.62 17.11 27.46
N SER A 102 -1.84 17.55 27.14
CA SER A 102 -2.66 16.95 26.09
C SER A 102 -1.98 17.02 24.72
N SER A 103 -1.32 18.13 24.43
CA SER A 103 -0.58 18.32 23.17
C SER A 103 0.62 17.37 23.06
N VAL A 104 1.32 17.07 24.15
CA VAL A 104 2.41 16.08 24.19
C VAL A 104 1.89 14.68 23.84
N GLU A 105 0.75 14.28 24.37
CA GLU A 105 0.16 12.96 24.07
C GLU A 105 -0.24 12.84 22.58
N VAL A 106 -0.83 13.92 22.03
CA VAL A 106 -1.15 13.96 20.59
C VAL A 106 0.13 13.88 19.74
N MET A 107 1.20 14.57 20.13
CA MET A 107 2.50 14.51 19.41
C MET A 107 3.11 13.11 19.46
N LYS A 108 3.01 12.41 20.58
CA LYS A 108 3.48 11.03 20.71
C LYS A 108 2.73 10.10 19.75
N THR A 109 1.40 10.17 19.76
CA THR A 109 0.57 9.38 18.84
C THR A 109 0.89 9.69 17.39
N LEU A 110 1.12 10.96 17.07
CA LEU A 110 1.48 11.38 15.72
C LEU A 110 2.85 10.82 15.29
N SER A 111 3.84 10.85 16.17
CA SER A 111 5.16 10.25 15.94
C SER A 111 5.08 8.75 15.66
N GLU A 112 4.31 8.01 16.46
CA GLU A 112 4.08 6.57 16.27
C GLU A 112 3.42 6.26 14.92
N ASN A 113 2.43 7.07 14.52
CA ASN A 113 1.75 6.92 13.24
C ASN A 113 2.68 7.18 12.04
N PHE A 114 3.54 8.20 12.11
CA PHE A 114 4.52 8.47 11.05
C PHE A 114 5.59 7.39 10.96
N HIS A 115 5.99 6.80 12.09
CA HIS A 115 6.91 5.66 12.09
C HIS A 115 6.29 4.44 11.38
N ALA A 116 5.05 4.10 11.73
CA ALA A 116 4.30 3.03 11.06
C ALA A 116 4.07 3.31 9.56
N GLN A 117 3.80 4.56 9.20
CA GLN A 117 3.66 4.98 7.80
C GLN A 117 4.97 4.79 7.02
N SER A 118 6.12 5.16 7.60
CA SER A 118 7.44 4.98 6.98
C SER A 118 7.76 3.51 6.72
N GLU A 119 7.44 2.63 7.68
CA GLU A 119 7.57 1.19 7.49
C GLU A 119 6.67 0.68 6.35
N GLN A 120 5.42 1.15 6.29
CA GLN A 120 4.50 0.76 5.23
C GLN A 120 4.97 1.21 3.84
N ILE A 121 5.53 2.42 3.72
CA ILE A 121 6.14 2.92 2.48
C ILE A 121 7.28 2.01 2.04
N THR A 122 8.14 1.62 2.97
CA THR A 122 9.28 0.73 2.70
C THR A 122 8.82 -0.66 2.21
N ARG A 123 7.79 -1.23 2.84
CA ARG A 123 7.18 -2.50 2.38
C ARG A 123 6.59 -2.37 0.97
N THR A 124 5.85 -1.28 0.73
CA THR A 124 5.28 -1.02 -0.60
C THR A 124 6.38 -0.88 -1.67
N GLN A 125 7.55 -0.32 -1.33
CA GLN A 125 8.70 -0.26 -2.24
C GLN A 125 9.20 -1.66 -2.63
N VAL A 126 9.30 -2.58 -1.67
CA VAL A 126 9.70 -3.97 -1.91
C VAL A 126 8.68 -4.65 -2.82
N ASP A 127 7.39 -4.54 -2.51
CA ASP A 127 6.30 -5.14 -3.30
C ASP A 127 6.29 -4.64 -4.75
N MET A 128 6.56 -3.32 -4.96
CA MET A 128 6.65 -2.73 -6.29
C MET A 128 7.84 -3.26 -7.09
N ASN A 129 8.98 -3.49 -6.44
CA ASN A 129 10.16 -4.08 -7.08
C ASN A 129 9.87 -5.54 -7.50
N GLU A 130 9.28 -6.35 -6.61
CA GLU A 130 8.86 -7.72 -6.94
C GLU A 130 7.84 -7.75 -8.10
N MET A 131 6.89 -6.82 -8.09
CA MET A 131 5.91 -6.71 -9.18
C MET A 131 6.58 -6.37 -10.50
N SER A 132 7.58 -5.49 -10.51
CA SER A 132 8.36 -5.15 -11.71
C SER A 132 9.10 -6.37 -12.27
N GLU A 133 9.69 -7.20 -11.42
CA GLU A 133 10.34 -8.45 -11.82
C GLU A 133 9.33 -9.44 -12.43
N LYS A 134 8.16 -9.60 -11.80
CA LYS A 134 7.09 -10.47 -12.30
C LYS A 134 6.56 -9.99 -13.66
N VAL A 135 6.38 -8.68 -13.85
CA VAL A 135 5.96 -8.10 -15.14
C VAL A 135 7.00 -8.41 -16.23
N THR A 136 8.29 -8.29 -15.92
CA THR A 136 9.37 -8.65 -16.84
C THR A 136 9.33 -10.14 -17.22
N SER A 137 9.12 -11.02 -16.25
CA SER A 137 8.97 -12.46 -16.48
C SER A 137 7.74 -12.80 -17.35
N VAL A 138 6.62 -12.13 -17.15
CA VAL A 138 5.43 -12.28 -18.00
C VAL A 138 5.71 -11.84 -19.43
N ALA A 139 6.41 -10.72 -19.63
CA ALA A 139 6.79 -10.26 -20.97
C ALA A 139 7.67 -11.31 -21.68
N GLN A 140 8.66 -11.87 -20.99
CA GLN A 140 9.51 -12.93 -21.54
C GLN A 140 8.71 -14.19 -21.89
N SER A 141 7.78 -14.61 -21.04
CA SER A 141 6.90 -15.76 -21.32
C SER A 141 5.99 -15.52 -22.53
N ALA A 142 5.53 -14.29 -22.72
CA ALA A 142 4.76 -13.90 -23.90
C ALA A 142 5.59 -14.01 -25.20
N ASP A 143 6.85 -13.61 -25.18
CA ASP A 143 7.77 -13.76 -26.31
C ASP A 143 8.05 -15.25 -26.64
N GLU A 144 8.23 -16.10 -25.63
CA GLU A 144 8.37 -17.54 -25.80
C GLU A 144 7.12 -18.16 -26.42
N ILE A 145 5.93 -17.78 -25.96
CA ILE A 145 4.65 -18.23 -26.54
C ILE A 145 4.56 -17.82 -28.00
N ALA A 146 4.93 -16.58 -28.34
CA ALA A 146 4.92 -16.09 -29.71
C ALA A 146 5.88 -16.88 -30.62
N ALA A 147 7.04 -17.32 -30.12
CA ALA A 147 7.96 -18.19 -30.80
C ALA A 147 7.34 -19.58 -31.05
N ARG A 148 6.77 -20.21 -30.02
CA ARG A 148 6.11 -21.53 -30.14
C ARG A 148 4.93 -21.52 -31.10
N VAL A 149 4.15 -20.43 -31.16
CA VAL A 149 3.06 -20.26 -32.12
C VAL A 149 3.59 -20.23 -33.56
N ARG A 150 4.75 -19.61 -33.81
CA ARG A 150 5.42 -19.64 -35.13
C ARG A 150 5.85 -21.05 -35.52
N ASP A 151 6.43 -21.82 -34.59
CA ASP A 151 6.84 -23.21 -34.82
C ASP A 151 5.66 -24.13 -35.10
N LEU A 152 4.55 -23.91 -34.36
CA LEU A 152 3.29 -24.61 -34.58
C LEU A 152 2.71 -24.35 -35.99
N ASN A 153 2.78 -23.11 -36.48
CA ASN A 153 2.31 -22.79 -37.80
C ASN A 153 3.22 -23.44 -38.89
N ALA A 154 4.52 -23.49 -38.72
CA ALA A 154 5.44 -24.19 -39.61
C ALA A 154 5.14 -25.73 -39.65
N SER A 155 4.89 -26.32 -38.48
CA SER A 155 4.51 -27.74 -38.35
C SER A 155 3.16 -28.03 -39.02
N LYS A 156 2.17 -27.13 -38.88
CA LYS A 156 0.89 -27.20 -39.57
C LYS A 156 1.04 -27.21 -41.10
N GLU A 157 1.87 -26.31 -41.67
CA GLU A 157 2.14 -26.29 -43.09
C GLU A 157 2.78 -27.60 -43.57
N SER A 158 3.71 -28.16 -42.80
CA SER A 158 4.31 -29.46 -43.08
C SER A 158 3.31 -30.58 -43.09
N LEU A 159 2.39 -30.60 -42.10
CA LEU A 159 1.31 -31.59 -42.05
C LEU A 159 0.34 -31.47 -43.21
N LEU A 160 0.00 -30.27 -43.67
CA LEU A 160 -0.86 -30.07 -44.84
C LEU A 160 -0.21 -30.63 -46.13
N ASN A 161 1.09 -30.47 -46.29
CA ASN A 161 1.84 -31.06 -47.42
C ASN A 161 1.81 -32.59 -47.35
N ILE A 162 2.06 -33.21 -46.18
CA ILE A 162 2.00 -34.64 -45.98
C ILE A 162 0.60 -35.20 -46.31
N VAL A 163 -0.46 -34.51 -45.90
CA VAL A 163 -1.85 -34.92 -46.22
C VAL A 163 -2.11 -34.83 -47.69
N SER A 164 -1.59 -33.82 -48.39
CA SER A 164 -1.67 -33.70 -49.88
C SER A 164 -0.98 -34.86 -50.58
N ASP A 165 0.27 -35.19 -50.17
CA ASP A 165 1.04 -36.29 -50.71
C ASP A 165 0.35 -37.64 -50.44
N LEU A 166 -0.23 -37.84 -49.27
CA LEU A 166 -1.00 -39.05 -48.92
C LEU A 166 -2.25 -39.22 -49.81
N SER A 167 -2.91 -38.11 -50.13
CA SER A 167 -4.04 -38.11 -51.06
C SER A 167 -3.62 -38.56 -52.48
N ALA A 168 -2.49 -38.03 -52.98
CA ALA A 168 -1.96 -38.44 -54.28
C ALA A 168 -1.56 -39.93 -54.31
N VAL A 169 -0.91 -40.46 -53.27
CA VAL A 169 -0.58 -41.88 -53.14
C VAL A 169 -1.84 -42.74 -53.07
N SER A 170 -2.91 -42.24 -52.42
CA SER A 170 -4.19 -42.99 -52.36
C SER A 170 -4.88 -43.09 -53.73
N GLU A 171 -4.80 -42.00 -54.53
CA GLU A 171 -5.32 -42.02 -55.90
C GLU A 171 -4.54 -43.00 -56.80
N GLU A 172 -3.19 -43.00 -56.68
CA GLU A 172 -2.33 -43.92 -57.39
C GLU A 172 -2.59 -45.41 -57.03
N ASN A 173 -2.76 -45.66 -55.72
CA ASN A 173 -3.15 -47.02 -55.24
C ASN A 173 -4.49 -47.44 -55.78
N ALA A 174 -5.49 -46.58 -55.85
CA ALA A 174 -6.79 -46.89 -56.44
C ALA A 174 -6.66 -47.25 -57.91
N ALA A 175 -5.91 -46.46 -58.71
CA ALA A 175 -5.64 -46.73 -60.13
C ALA A 175 -4.89 -48.07 -60.33
N SER A 176 -3.84 -48.34 -59.53
CA SER A 176 -3.11 -49.64 -59.56
C SER A 176 -3.98 -50.82 -59.18
N THR A 177 -4.94 -50.64 -58.28
CA THR A 177 -5.89 -51.68 -57.90
C THR A 177 -6.88 -51.98 -59.04
N GLU A 178 -7.34 -50.97 -59.80
CA GLU A 178 -8.18 -51.11 -60.98
C GLU A 178 -7.44 -51.87 -62.08
N GLU A 179 -6.17 -51.51 -62.37
CA GLU A 179 -5.32 -52.19 -63.33
C GLU A 179 -5.08 -53.67 -62.96
N THR A 180 -4.82 -53.92 -61.67
CA THR A 180 -4.66 -55.30 -61.16
C THR A 180 -5.95 -56.11 -61.33
N ASN A 181 -7.13 -55.54 -61.09
CA ASN A 181 -8.42 -56.19 -61.33
C ASN A 181 -8.65 -56.49 -62.83
N ALA A 182 -8.32 -55.57 -63.74
CA ALA A 182 -8.40 -55.78 -65.16
C ALA A 182 -7.46 -56.91 -65.61
N SER A 183 -6.25 -56.99 -65.14
CA SER A 183 -5.29 -58.05 -65.41
C SER A 183 -5.78 -59.42 -64.91
N MET A 184 -6.42 -59.46 -63.73
CA MET A 184 -7.05 -60.67 -63.16
C MET A 184 -8.22 -61.12 -64.01
N GLN A 185 -9.02 -60.22 -64.59
CA GLN A 185 -10.09 -60.56 -65.51
C GLN A 185 -9.57 -61.22 -66.83
N GLU A 186 -8.48 -60.63 -67.39
CA GLU A 186 -7.82 -61.20 -68.57
C GLU A 186 -7.22 -62.57 -68.28
N LEU A 187 -6.58 -62.76 -67.13
CA LEU A 187 -6.09 -64.05 -66.68
C LEU A 187 -7.24 -65.12 -66.61
N ASN A 188 -8.36 -64.77 -65.97
CA ASN A 188 -9.54 -65.66 -65.91
C ASN A 188 -10.06 -66.04 -67.29
N ALA A 189 -10.16 -65.10 -68.22
CA ALA A 189 -10.53 -65.37 -69.59
C ALA A 189 -9.56 -66.34 -70.27
N THR A 190 -8.24 -66.11 -70.09
CA THR A 190 -7.17 -66.96 -70.62
C THR A 190 -7.28 -68.41 -70.04
N PHE A 191 -7.50 -68.52 -68.70
CA PHE A 191 -7.70 -69.83 -68.08
C PHE A 191 -8.93 -70.55 -68.64
N SER A 192 -10.02 -69.82 -68.92
CA SER A 192 -11.21 -70.43 -69.57
C SER A 192 -10.88 -71.00 -70.93
N VAL A 193 -10.16 -70.32 -71.82
CA VAL A 193 -9.70 -70.76 -73.10
C VAL A 193 -8.76 -71.97 -73.02
N ILE A 194 -7.82 -71.97 -72.05
CA ILE A 194 -6.95 -73.13 -71.79
C ILE A 194 -7.74 -74.31 -71.36
N SER A 195 -8.74 -74.18 -70.48
CA SER A 195 -9.62 -75.30 -70.04
C SER A 195 -10.44 -75.90 -71.19
N GLU A 196 -11.00 -75.05 -72.07
CA GLU A 196 -11.71 -75.47 -73.27
C GLU A 196 -10.81 -76.22 -74.27
N SER A 197 -9.56 -75.68 -74.46
CA SER A 197 -8.57 -76.34 -75.27
C SER A 197 -8.16 -77.76 -74.74
N ALA A 198 -7.95 -77.85 -73.42
CA ALA A 198 -7.63 -79.11 -72.73
C ALA A 198 -8.78 -80.16 -72.89
N ASN A 199 -9.99 -79.70 -72.71
CA ASN A 199 -11.18 -80.60 -72.96
C ASN A 199 -11.28 -81.04 -74.39
N SER A 200 -10.98 -80.15 -75.36
CA SER A 200 -10.98 -80.51 -76.80
C SER A 200 -9.85 -81.49 -77.15
N LEU A 201 -8.68 -81.34 -76.55
CA LEU A 201 -7.58 -82.31 -76.72
C LEU A 201 -7.89 -83.63 -76.07
N GLN A 202 -8.57 -83.71 -74.94
CA GLN A 202 -9.01 -84.92 -74.30
C GLN A 202 -10.00 -85.67 -75.20
N ALA A 203 -11.01 -84.97 -75.72
CA ALA A 203 -12.00 -85.54 -76.62
C ALA A 203 -11.34 -86.05 -77.94
N LEU A 204 -10.30 -85.37 -78.45
CA LEU A 204 -9.56 -85.85 -79.62
C LEU A 204 -8.71 -87.09 -79.30
N ALA A 205 -8.09 -87.18 -78.16
CA ALA A 205 -7.34 -88.33 -77.68
C ALA A 205 -8.25 -89.57 -77.50
N GLU A 206 -9.44 -89.39 -76.94
CA GLU A 206 -10.42 -90.46 -76.80
C GLU A 206 -10.86 -91.00 -78.17
N LYS A 207 -11.04 -90.08 -79.12
CA LYS A 207 -11.45 -90.47 -80.51
C LYS A 207 -10.34 -91.16 -81.28
N MET A 208 -9.09 -91.04 -80.94
CA MET A 208 -7.94 -91.69 -81.51
C MET A 208 -7.65 -93.11 -80.93
N MET A 209 -8.26 -93.42 -79.78
CA MET A 209 -8.12 -94.70 -79.10
C MET A 209 -9.25 -95.68 -79.43
N GLU A 210 -10.32 -95.27 -80.14
CA GLU A 210 -11.34 -96.11 -80.81
C GLU A 210 -10.85 -96.52 -82.22
#